data_41263ec4f2464d15ac54bfc05446165b
#
_entry.id   41263ec4f2464d15ac54bfc05446165b
#
_cell.length_a   1.000
_cell.length_b   1.000
_cell.length_c   1.000
_cell.angle_alpha   90.00
_cell.angle_beta   90.00
_cell.angle_gamma   90.00
#
_symmetry.space_group_name_H-M   'P 1'
#
loop_
_entity.id
_entity.type
_entity.pdbx_description
1 polymer ?
#
loop_
_entity_poly.entity_id
_entity_poly.type
_entity_poly.pdbx_seq_one_letter_code
_entity_poly.pdbx_strand_id
1 'polypeptide(L)'
;MNLSMKKLVVPIFLDMFLHFITLIINTYMVTKVSVHLVGAMGAGNQVMDLFMTIFNFLSMGCSVVVAQALGAKQNELASSVIHASITSNTIFGIASAIIIYVFGYNILNLLNVPSDLINESFSYLHILGFALLFDGIGMVLAAVLRVYNLATAVMLTSVLMNIITIFGNAIALFGWFDLPNLGLQGVAISTFVGRLIGVFVLLYMLIRVAKVKIYLSKLLVVPFGILKKILSVGLPSAGENLLWMAQYMVAFGFIASMGEASLSVQTIYFQITLLILLCGASISVANEVIVGHLVGASEFNEAYTRTFKALWLGISITLVVVLIAYALKYKIMDALNLDEGLRKIMLPLFTLSIVLEAGRTFNIVIVNALRASGDAKFPLATGLIFMWGLSLPLGYFLGIHLGWGIIGVWIGFCADEWLRGLANTWRWRSKKWQEKRLV
;
A
#
# COMPACT_ATOMS: atom_id res chain seq x y z
N MET A 1 -25.19 -9.97 4.12
CA MET A 1 -24.71 -8.59 4.37
C MET A 1 -24.72 -7.84 3.03
N ASN A 2 -25.45 -6.75 2.93
CA ASN A 2 -25.58 -6.05 1.63
C ASN A 2 -24.40 -5.08 1.47
N LEU A 3 -23.31 -5.54 0.86
CA LEU A 3 -22.10 -4.76 0.63
C LEU A 3 -22.29 -3.84 -0.58
N SER A 4 -22.17 -2.53 -0.36
CA SER A 4 -22.28 -1.53 -1.41
C SER A 4 -20.88 -1.05 -1.83
N MET A 5 -20.57 -1.15 -3.12
CA MET A 5 -19.30 -0.64 -3.69
C MET A 5 -19.06 0.83 -3.31
N LYS A 6 -20.07 1.70 -3.41
CA LYS A 6 -19.94 3.13 -3.08
C LYS A 6 -19.57 3.37 -1.61
N LYS A 7 -20.14 2.59 -0.68
CA LYS A 7 -19.87 2.70 0.76
C LYS A 7 -18.47 2.24 1.15
N LEU A 8 -17.81 1.45 0.30
CA LEU A 8 -16.44 1.00 0.49
C LEU A 8 -15.44 1.89 -0.25
N VAL A 9 -15.67 2.18 -1.54
CA VAL A 9 -14.71 2.88 -2.39
C VAL A 9 -14.39 4.28 -1.86
N VAL A 10 -15.40 5.09 -1.54
CA VAL A 10 -15.18 6.47 -1.14
C VAL A 10 -14.36 6.58 0.16
N PRO A 11 -14.70 5.87 1.25
CA PRO A 11 -13.87 5.90 2.45
C PRO A 11 -12.46 5.33 2.22
N ILE A 12 -12.31 4.25 1.44
CA ILE A 12 -11.00 3.66 1.16
C ILE A 12 -10.14 4.64 0.35
N PHE A 13 -10.72 5.28 -0.67
CA PHE A 13 -10.01 6.31 -1.44
C PHE A 13 -9.56 7.46 -0.55
N LEU A 14 -10.45 8.00 0.28
CA LEU A 14 -10.12 9.10 1.18
C LEU A 14 -9.07 8.69 2.22
N ASP A 15 -9.13 7.47 2.75
CA ASP A 15 -8.12 6.94 3.66
C ASP A 15 -6.73 6.90 3.01
N MET A 16 -6.63 6.35 1.80
CA MET A 16 -5.37 6.29 1.03
C MET A 16 -4.86 7.70 0.65
N PHE A 17 -5.76 8.57 0.21
CA PHE A 17 -5.42 9.94 -0.17
C PHE A 17 -4.95 10.78 1.02
N LEU A 18 -5.62 10.66 2.17
CA LEU A 18 -5.21 11.32 3.40
C LEU A 18 -3.84 10.85 3.88
N HIS A 19 -3.56 9.55 3.77
CA HIS A 19 -2.25 9.02 4.11
C HIS A 19 -1.15 9.65 3.23
N PHE A 20 -1.38 9.75 1.93
CA PHE A 20 -0.46 10.39 0.98
C PHE A 20 -0.25 11.88 1.30
N ILE A 21 -1.33 12.63 1.55
CA ILE A 21 -1.26 14.05 1.91
C ILE A 21 -0.51 14.25 3.24
N THR A 22 -0.76 13.40 4.23
CA THR A 22 -0.09 13.48 5.54
C THR A 22 1.42 13.29 5.41
N LEU A 23 1.86 12.37 4.55
CA LEU A 23 3.28 12.17 4.25
C LEU A 23 3.92 13.47 3.70
N ILE A 24 3.25 14.13 2.76
CA ILE A 24 3.71 15.40 2.19
C ILE A 24 3.77 16.49 3.26
N ILE A 25 2.72 16.63 4.09
CA ILE A 25 2.65 17.63 5.15
C ILE A 25 3.78 17.40 6.17
N ASN A 26 3.99 16.17 6.62
CA ASN A 26 5.04 15.83 7.58
C ASN A 26 6.43 16.18 7.02
N THR A 27 6.71 15.80 5.77
CA THR A 27 7.96 16.14 5.10
C THR A 27 8.14 17.64 4.98
N TYR A 28 7.10 18.37 4.59
CA TYR A 28 7.13 19.84 4.50
C TYR A 28 7.43 20.50 5.86
N MET A 29 6.77 20.03 6.93
CA MET A 29 6.98 20.58 8.28
C MET A 29 8.44 20.38 8.74
N VAL A 30 9.01 19.19 8.52
CA VAL A 30 10.40 18.90 8.86
C VAL A 30 11.37 19.73 7.99
N THR A 31 11.06 19.92 6.71
CA THR A 31 11.87 20.77 5.79
C THR A 31 11.95 22.21 6.28
N LYS A 32 10.88 22.74 6.90
CA LYS A 32 10.87 24.12 7.46
C LYS A 32 11.83 24.28 8.64
N VAL A 33 12.16 23.20 9.34
CA VAL A 33 13.14 23.23 10.44
C VAL A 33 14.54 23.01 9.90
N SER A 34 14.76 21.95 9.13
CA SER A 34 16.06 21.61 8.54
C SER A 34 15.90 20.58 7.44
N VAL A 35 16.52 20.84 6.28
CA VAL A 35 16.63 19.88 5.18
C VAL A 35 17.45 18.64 5.60
N HIS A 36 18.43 18.82 6.48
CA HIS A 36 19.22 17.73 7.05
C HIS A 36 18.34 16.70 7.80
N LEU A 37 17.37 17.18 8.60
CA LEU A 37 16.42 16.32 9.31
C LEU A 37 15.50 15.52 8.37
N VAL A 38 15.20 16.05 7.18
CA VAL A 38 14.43 15.30 6.15
C VAL A 38 15.19 14.06 5.68
N GLY A 39 16.50 14.17 5.50
CA GLY A 39 17.35 13.02 5.16
C GLY A 39 17.34 11.96 6.25
N ALA A 40 17.48 12.37 7.50
CA ALA A 40 17.42 11.47 8.66
C ALA A 40 16.06 10.79 8.81
N MET A 41 14.96 11.54 8.65
CA MET A 41 13.58 11.01 8.65
C MET A 41 13.38 10.01 7.52
N GLY A 42 13.85 10.33 6.31
CA GLY A 42 13.74 9.46 5.14
C GLY A 42 14.43 8.12 5.34
N ALA A 43 15.65 8.12 5.89
CA ALA A 43 16.38 6.90 6.22
C ALA A 43 15.64 6.04 7.25
N GLY A 44 15.10 6.64 8.31
CA GLY A 44 14.29 5.94 9.29
C GLY A 44 13.01 5.36 8.69
N ASN A 45 12.28 6.12 7.89
CA ASN A 45 11.07 5.66 7.21
C ASN A 45 11.34 4.50 6.24
N GLN A 46 12.46 4.50 5.54
CA GLN A 46 12.83 3.39 4.66
C GLN A 46 13.00 2.07 5.42
N VAL A 47 13.56 2.10 6.62
CA VAL A 47 13.62 0.92 7.49
C VAL A 47 12.23 0.50 7.95
N MET A 48 11.39 1.46 8.35
CA MET A 48 10.01 1.18 8.75
C MET A 48 9.22 0.49 7.63
N ASP A 49 9.33 0.95 6.39
CA ASP A 49 8.61 0.39 5.24
C ASP A 49 8.93 -1.08 4.98
N LEU A 50 10.18 -1.51 5.25
CA LEU A 50 10.55 -2.93 5.17
C LEU A 50 9.74 -3.79 6.15
N PHE A 51 9.60 -3.34 7.40
CA PHE A 51 8.81 -4.06 8.40
C PHE A 51 7.31 -3.98 8.13
N MET A 52 6.82 -2.83 7.63
CA MET A 52 5.42 -2.65 7.26
C MET A 52 4.97 -3.63 6.17
N THR A 53 5.87 -4.02 5.28
CA THR A 53 5.58 -5.04 4.26
C THR A 53 5.19 -6.38 4.89
N ILE A 54 5.82 -6.78 6.00
CA ILE A 54 5.50 -8.03 6.72
C ILE A 54 4.09 -7.97 7.31
N PHE A 55 3.73 -6.87 7.96
CA PHE A 55 2.38 -6.70 8.51
C PHE A 55 1.31 -6.68 7.43
N ASN A 56 1.62 -6.11 6.28
CA ASN A 56 0.70 -6.00 5.17
C ASN A 56 0.27 -7.37 4.63
N PHE A 57 1.19 -8.31 4.40
CA PHE A 57 0.80 -9.60 3.84
C PHE A 57 -0.03 -10.44 4.81
N LEU A 58 0.24 -10.38 6.12
CA LEU A 58 -0.59 -11.03 7.13
C LEU A 58 -2.00 -10.42 7.18
N SER A 59 -2.08 -9.09 7.10
CA SER A 59 -3.37 -8.38 7.11
C SER A 59 -4.18 -8.65 5.84
N MET A 60 -3.55 -8.74 4.68
CA MET A 60 -4.20 -9.12 3.42
C MET A 60 -4.73 -10.56 3.48
N GLY A 61 -3.91 -11.52 3.94
CA GLY A 61 -4.35 -12.89 4.13
C GLY A 61 -5.52 -12.99 5.11
N CYS A 62 -5.45 -12.25 6.22
CA CYS A 62 -6.55 -12.16 7.19
C CYS A 62 -7.83 -11.63 6.54
N SER A 63 -7.76 -10.51 5.82
CA SER A 63 -8.90 -9.88 5.14
C SER A 63 -9.64 -10.88 4.25
N VAL A 64 -8.90 -11.60 3.40
CA VAL A 64 -9.48 -12.57 2.47
C VAL A 64 -10.16 -13.74 3.21
N VAL A 65 -9.47 -14.35 4.19
CA VAL A 65 -10.04 -15.51 4.91
C VAL A 65 -11.25 -15.09 5.75
N VAL A 66 -11.21 -13.92 6.41
CA VAL A 66 -12.34 -13.38 7.17
C VAL A 66 -13.53 -13.06 6.25
N ALA A 67 -13.28 -12.44 5.09
CA ALA A 67 -14.33 -12.14 4.12
C ALA A 67 -15.04 -13.42 3.64
N GLN A 68 -14.27 -14.45 3.28
CA GLN A 68 -14.84 -15.73 2.88
C GLN A 68 -15.57 -16.43 4.05
N ALA A 69 -15.01 -16.41 5.26
CA ALA A 69 -15.66 -17.01 6.43
C ALA A 69 -17.00 -16.33 6.76
N LEU A 70 -17.06 -15.01 6.68
CA LEU A 70 -18.33 -14.26 6.88
C LEU A 70 -19.34 -14.54 5.76
N GLY A 71 -18.89 -14.63 4.51
CA GLY A 71 -19.73 -15.03 3.39
C GLY A 71 -20.31 -16.42 3.57
N ALA A 72 -19.52 -17.37 4.06
CA ALA A 72 -19.95 -18.73 4.40
C ALA A 72 -20.76 -18.83 5.70
N LYS A 73 -21.00 -17.71 6.41
CA LYS A 73 -21.65 -17.65 7.73
C LYS A 73 -20.91 -18.43 8.83
N GLN A 74 -19.60 -18.63 8.67
CA GLN A 74 -18.72 -19.31 9.63
C GLN A 74 -18.08 -18.28 10.59
N ASN A 75 -18.90 -17.69 11.47
CA ASN A 75 -18.48 -16.63 12.38
C ASN A 75 -17.37 -17.06 13.36
N GLU A 76 -17.36 -18.33 13.77
CA GLU A 76 -16.30 -18.85 14.65
C GLU A 76 -14.95 -18.91 13.94
N LEU A 77 -14.94 -19.33 12.68
CA LEU A 77 -13.73 -19.31 11.87
C LEU A 77 -13.23 -17.86 11.65
N ALA A 78 -14.14 -16.95 11.31
CA ALA A 78 -13.80 -15.52 11.18
C ALA A 78 -13.16 -14.98 12.47
N SER A 79 -13.78 -15.25 13.62
CA SER A 79 -13.23 -14.86 14.93
C SER A 79 -11.85 -15.47 15.18
N SER A 80 -11.66 -16.75 14.89
CA SER A 80 -10.38 -17.43 15.10
C SER A 80 -9.27 -16.87 14.19
N VAL A 81 -9.61 -16.52 12.94
CA VAL A 81 -8.67 -15.88 12.00
C VAL A 81 -8.27 -14.48 12.48
N ILE A 82 -9.23 -13.70 13.00
CA ILE A 82 -8.96 -12.36 13.55
C ILE A 82 -8.00 -12.46 14.74
N HIS A 83 -8.25 -13.37 15.70
CA HIS A 83 -7.37 -13.58 16.84
C HIS A 83 -5.96 -14.00 16.40
N ALA A 84 -5.86 -15.01 15.52
CA ALA A 84 -4.58 -15.49 15.01
C ALA A 84 -3.79 -14.38 14.30
N SER A 85 -4.46 -13.51 13.53
CA SER A 85 -3.82 -12.41 12.81
C SER A 85 -3.35 -11.29 13.74
N ILE A 86 -4.16 -10.93 14.75
CA ILE A 86 -3.76 -9.96 15.77
C ILE A 86 -2.52 -10.49 16.51
N THR A 87 -2.56 -11.75 16.95
CA THR A 87 -1.44 -12.37 17.68
C THR A 87 -0.18 -12.44 16.82
N SER A 88 -0.29 -12.89 15.57
CA SER A 88 0.85 -12.98 14.66
C SER A 88 1.46 -11.59 14.41
N ASN A 89 0.66 -10.58 14.11
CA ASN A 89 1.18 -9.22 13.91
C ASN A 89 1.73 -8.61 15.21
N THR A 90 1.19 -8.96 16.37
CA THR A 90 1.75 -8.56 17.67
C THR A 90 3.13 -9.18 17.87
N ILE A 91 3.29 -10.49 17.62
CA ILE A 91 4.58 -11.18 17.73
C ILE A 91 5.62 -10.57 16.78
N PHE A 92 5.24 -10.37 15.51
CA PHE A 92 6.12 -9.71 14.54
C PHE A 92 6.43 -8.27 14.90
N GLY A 93 5.47 -7.53 15.48
CA GLY A 93 5.67 -6.16 15.96
C GLY A 93 6.68 -6.09 17.11
N ILE A 94 6.56 -6.99 18.07
CA ILE A 94 7.53 -7.11 19.19
C ILE A 94 8.91 -7.49 18.65
N ALA A 95 8.98 -8.51 17.79
CA ALA A 95 10.25 -8.94 17.17
C ALA A 95 10.90 -7.80 16.37
N SER A 96 10.12 -7.06 15.59
CA SER A 96 10.60 -5.91 14.81
C SER A 96 11.10 -4.78 15.71
N ALA A 97 10.39 -4.47 16.79
CA ALA A 97 10.83 -3.49 17.77
C ALA A 97 12.16 -3.89 18.43
N ILE A 98 12.31 -5.16 18.80
CA ILE A 98 13.57 -5.69 19.37
C ILE A 98 14.70 -5.61 18.33
N ILE A 99 14.45 -6.00 17.08
CA ILE A 99 15.44 -5.93 16.00
C ILE A 99 15.90 -4.49 15.78
N ILE A 100 14.99 -3.54 15.74
CA ILE A 100 15.33 -2.12 15.61
C ILE A 100 16.09 -1.61 16.81
N TYR A 101 15.67 -2.01 18.02
CA TYR A 101 16.34 -1.60 19.25
C TYR A 101 17.81 -2.07 19.29
N VAL A 102 18.05 -3.34 18.92
CA VAL A 102 19.40 -3.97 19.01
C VAL A 102 20.23 -3.66 17.77
N PHE A 103 19.66 -3.72 16.58
CA PHE A 103 20.37 -3.67 15.31
C PHE A 103 20.06 -2.43 14.46
N GLY A 104 19.23 -1.51 14.91
CA GLY A 104 18.81 -0.35 14.11
C GLY A 104 19.96 0.49 13.59
N TYR A 105 20.98 0.71 14.41
CA TYR A 105 22.20 1.41 13.99
C TYR A 105 22.95 0.65 12.88
N ASN A 106 23.08 -0.67 13.02
CA ASN A 106 23.74 -1.51 12.03
C ASN A 106 22.94 -1.56 10.72
N ILE A 107 21.62 -1.58 10.79
CA ILE A 107 20.73 -1.54 9.61
C ILE A 107 20.91 -0.22 8.85
N LEU A 108 20.95 0.92 9.57
CA LEU A 108 21.19 2.22 8.95
C LEU A 108 22.58 2.30 8.29
N ASN A 109 23.62 1.75 8.92
CA ASN A 109 24.94 1.63 8.32
C ASN A 109 24.93 0.77 7.06
N LEU A 110 24.23 -0.35 7.08
CA LEU A 110 24.10 -1.25 5.92
C LEU A 110 23.40 -0.56 4.74
N LEU A 111 22.48 0.36 5.03
CA LEU A 111 21.81 1.21 4.04
C LEU A 111 22.68 2.39 3.57
N ASN A 112 23.95 2.47 4.01
CA ASN A 112 24.88 3.54 3.70
C ASN A 112 24.36 4.94 4.07
N VAL A 113 23.64 5.05 5.21
CA VAL A 113 23.23 6.34 5.73
C VAL A 113 24.47 7.15 6.11
N PRO A 114 24.61 8.42 5.66
CA PRO A 114 25.75 9.26 5.98
C PRO A 114 25.98 9.38 7.49
N SER A 115 27.24 9.40 7.90
CA SER A 115 27.65 9.41 9.32
C SER A 115 27.14 10.61 10.11
N ASP A 116 26.90 11.73 9.44
CA ASP A 116 26.34 12.95 10.00
C ASP A 116 24.81 12.84 10.27
N LEU A 117 24.10 11.95 9.56
CA LEU A 117 22.66 11.71 9.71
C LEU A 117 22.33 10.54 10.63
N ILE A 118 23.27 9.60 10.84
CA ILE A 118 22.96 8.27 11.40
C ILE A 118 22.42 8.34 12.83
N ASN A 119 22.94 9.25 13.65
CA ASN A 119 22.53 9.40 15.05
C ASN A 119 21.08 9.92 15.14
N GLU A 120 20.71 10.88 14.33
CA GLU A 120 19.36 11.44 14.29
C GLU A 120 18.38 10.43 13.69
N SER A 121 18.78 9.74 12.61
CA SER A 121 18.01 8.66 12.00
C SER A 121 17.77 7.52 13.01
N PHE A 122 18.78 7.16 13.79
CA PHE A 122 18.68 6.11 14.79
C PHE A 122 17.74 6.52 15.94
N SER A 123 17.88 7.75 16.46
CA SER A 123 17.01 8.27 17.51
C SER A 123 15.54 8.29 17.08
N TYR A 124 15.28 8.69 15.84
CA TYR A 124 13.96 8.67 15.24
C TYR A 124 13.43 7.25 15.07
N LEU A 125 14.23 6.38 14.47
CA LEU A 125 13.89 4.98 14.22
C LEU A 125 13.67 4.19 15.52
N HIS A 126 14.43 4.48 16.56
CA HIS A 126 14.32 3.84 17.85
C HIS A 126 12.93 4.04 18.50
N ILE A 127 12.39 5.26 18.43
CA ILE A 127 11.05 5.58 18.92
C ILE A 127 9.99 4.95 18.02
N LEU A 128 10.14 5.06 16.69
CA LEU A 128 9.22 4.46 15.74
C LEU A 128 9.20 2.93 15.79
N GLY A 129 10.29 2.29 16.21
CA GLY A 129 10.34 0.85 16.42
C GLY A 129 9.23 0.36 17.37
N PHE A 130 8.92 1.13 18.42
CA PHE A 130 7.79 0.83 19.30
C PHE A 130 6.43 1.06 18.61
N ALA A 131 6.33 2.00 17.66
CA ALA A 131 5.12 2.23 16.91
C ALA A 131 4.77 1.05 15.99
N LEU A 132 5.75 0.26 15.52
CA LEU A 132 5.53 -0.92 14.69
C LEU A 132 4.58 -1.94 15.31
N LEU A 133 4.61 -2.10 16.64
CA LEU A 133 3.67 -2.98 17.33
C LEU A 133 2.23 -2.55 17.07
N PHE A 134 1.96 -1.26 17.18
CA PHE A 134 0.63 -0.68 16.99
C PHE A 134 0.26 -0.62 15.50
N ASP A 135 1.22 -0.36 14.62
CA ASP A 135 1.01 -0.41 13.17
C ASP A 135 0.57 -1.82 12.72
N GLY A 136 1.25 -2.86 13.17
CA GLY A 136 0.89 -4.24 12.82
C GLY A 136 -0.52 -4.62 13.28
N ILE A 137 -0.88 -4.28 14.51
CA ILE A 137 -2.23 -4.52 15.05
C ILE A 137 -3.25 -3.66 14.29
N GLY A 138 -2.96 -2.38 14.07
CA GLY A 138 -3.82 -1.43 13.38
C GLY A 138 -4.16 -1.87 11.96
N MET A 139 -3.18 -2.41 11.23
CA MET A 139 -3.39 -2.92 9.86
C MET A 139 -4.39 -4.09 9.83
N VAL A 140 -4.29 -5.04 10.76
CA VAL A 140 -5.25 -6.14 10.86
C VAL A 140 -6.64 -5.61 11.21
N LEU A 141 -6.75 -4.73 12.23
CA LEU A 141 -8.03 -4.17 12.65
C LEU A 141 -8.70 -3.38 11.52
N ALA A 142 -7.95 -2.55 10.80
CA ALA A 142 -8.44 -1.80 9.66
C ALA A 142 -8.92 -2.71 8.52
N ALA A 143 -8.14 -3.75 8.19
CA ALA A 143 -8.51 -4.73 7.16
C ALA A 143 -9.80 -5.46 7.54
N VAL A 144 -9.90 -5.94 8.77
CA VAL A 144 -11.10 -6.63 9.27
C VAL A 144 -12.31 -5.71 9.29
N LEU A 145 -12.18 -4.48 9.77
CA LEU A 145 -13.30 -3.51 9.81
C LEU A 145 -13.84 -3.19 8.40
N ARG A 146 -12.96 -3.10 7.39
CA ARG A 146 -13.39 -2.95 5.99
C ARG A 146 -14.22 -4.15 5.54
N VAL A 147 -13.84 -5.36 5.93
CA VAL A 147 -14.59 -6.60 5.64
C VAL A 147 -15.96 -6.60 6.33
N TYR A 148 -16.06 -6.02 7.54
CA TYR A 148 -17.35 -5.82 8.23
C TYR A 148 -18.16 -4.61 7.72
N ASN A 149 -17.80 -4.04 6.55
CA ASN A 149 -18.45 -2.88 5.94
C ASN A 149 -18.34 -1.58 6.77
N LEU A 150 -17.27 -1.44 7.54
CA LEU A 150 -16.99 -0.29 8.40
C LEU A 150 -15.79 0.54 7.86
N ALA A 151 -15.65 0.62 6.54
CA ALA A 151 -14.58 1.39 5.90
C ALA A 151 -14.59 2.87 6.30
N THR A 152 -15.78 3.45 6.52
CA THR A 152 -15.91 4.85 7.01
C THR A 152 -15.31 5.01 8.42
N ALA A 153 -15.49 4.01 9.31
CA ALA A 153 -14.89 4.06 10.64
C ALA A 153 -13.35 4.01 10.56
N VAL A 154 -12.80 3.20 9.65
CA VAL A 154 -11.35 3.14 9.40
C VAL A 154 -10.84 4.50 8.90
N MET A 155 -11.49 5.09 7.90
CA MET A 155 -11.15 6.40 7.36
C MET A 155 -11.18 7.49 8.45
N LEU A 156 -12.23 7.56 9.27
CA LEU A 156 -12.35 8.54 10.35
C LEU A 156 -11.26 8.36 11.41
N THR A 157 -10.88 7.11 11.70
CA THR A 157 -9.75 6.83 12.60
C THR A 157 -8.43 7.31 12.00
N SER A 158 -8.20 7.12 10.71
CA SER A 158 -7.03 7.65 10.01
C SER A 158 -6.98 9.18 10.03
N VAL A 159 -8.14 9.85 9.84
CA VAL A 159 -8.24 11.33 9.99
C VAL A 159 -7.81 11.75 11.39
N LEU A 160 -8.31 11.09 12.44
CA LEU A 160 -7.96 11.37 13.82
C LEU A 160 -6.46 11.17 14.06
N MET A 161 -5.90 10.05 13.62
CA MET A 161 -4.46 9.76 13.74
C MET A 161 -3.60 10.83 13.06
N ASN A 162 -3.99 11.24 11.85
CA ASN A 162 -3.27 12.25 11.08
C ASN A 162 -3.34 13.63 11.75
N ILE A 163 -4.51 14.02 12.28
CA ILE A 163 -4.65 15.26 13.05
C ILE A 163 -3.73 15.27 14.27
N ILE A 164 -3.73 14.16 15.05
CA ILE A 164 -2.85 14.02 16.23
C ILE A 164 -1.38 14.12 15.82
N THR A 165 -0.98 13.44 14.75
CA THR A 165 0.39 13.45 14.26
C THR A 165 0.81 14.83 13.78
N ILE A 166 0.00 15.50 12.95
CA ILE A 166 0.34 16.83 12.41
C ILE A 166 0.39 17.88 13.54
N PHE A 167 -0.58 17.85 14.46
CA PHE A 167 -0.61 18.76 15.60
C PHE A 167 0.57 18.52 16.56
N GLY A 168 0.86 17.26 16.85
CA GLY A 168 2.03 16.89 17.66
C GLY A 168 3.35 17.27 16.99
N ASN A 169 3.46 17.13 15.66
CA ASN A 169 4.63 17.58 14.92
C ASN A 169 4.78 19.11 15.00
N ALA A 170 3.67 19.86 14.93
CA ALA A 170 3.71 21.33 15.08
C ALA A 170 4.25 21.73 16.46
N ILE A 171 3.81 21.07 17.52
CA ILE A 171 4.33 21.30 18.88
C ILE A 171 5.82 20.96 18.94
N ALA A 172 6.21 19.79 18.46
CA ALA A 172 7.56 19.26 18.58
C ALA A 172 8.60 20.02 17.74
N LEU A 173 8.21 20.52 16.54
CA LEU A 173 9.12 21.18 15.62
C LEU A 173 9.16 22.69 15.80
N PHE A 174 8.03 23.32 16.16
CA PHE A 174 7.91 24.78 16.20
C PHE A 174 7.81 25.32 17.64
N GLY A 175 7.84 24.43 18.65
CA GLY A 175 7.79 24.83 20.06
C GLY A 175 6.48 25.52 20.48
N TRP A 176 5.36 25.09 19.92
CA TRP A 176 4.05 25.66 20.31
C TRP A 176 3.77 25.38 21.79
N PHE A 177 3.08 26.29 22.45
CA PHE A 177 2.74 26.24 23.89
C PHE A 177 3.97 26.27 24.83
N ASP A 178 5.07 26.92 24.42
CA ASP A 178 6.31 27.03 25.20
C ASP A 178 6.93 25.68 25.58
N LEU A 179 6.59 24.64 24.80
CA LEU A 179 7.18 23.30 24.98
C LEU A 179 8.55 23.23 24.30
N PRO A 180 9.49 22.42 24.82
CA PRO A 180 10.81 22.31 24.25
C PRO A 180 10.73 21.74 22.82
N ASN A 181 11.55 22.28 21.93
CA ASN A 181 11.72 21.74 20.59
C ASN A 181 12.43 20.41 20.66
N LEU A 182 11.69 19.32 20.35
CA LEU A 182 12.21 17.95 20.39
C LEU A 182 12.72 17.48 19.01
N GLY A 183 12.62 18.33 17.99
CA GLY A 183 13.07 17.99 16.64
C GLY A 183 12.45 16.71 16.11
N LEU A 184 13.29 15.87 15.48
CA LEU A 184 12.84 14.64 14.85
C LEU A 184 12.33 13.58 15.85
N GLN A 185 12.85 13.57 17.07
CA GLN A 185 12.34 12.70 18.14
C GLN A 185 10.89 13.03 18.49
N GLY A 186 10.53 14.31 18.52
CA GLY A 186 9.16 14.73 18.76
C GLY A 186 8.20 14.32 17.63
N VAL A 187 8.66 14.33 16.38
CA VAL A 187 7.90 13.79 15.24
C VAL A 187 7.64 12.29 15.39
N ALA A 188 8.63 11.53 15.85
CA ALA A 188 8.48 10.11 16.14
C ALA A 188 7.48 9.85 17.29
N ILE A 189 7.56 10.64 18.36
CA ILE A 189 6.62 10.56 19.50
C ILE A 189 5.20 10.89 19.06
N SER A 190 5.00 11.92 18.27
CA SER A 190 3.68 12.30 17.72
C SER A 190 3.08 11.19 16.88
N THR A 191 3.89 10.56 16.05
CA THR A 191 3.50 9.40 15.23
C THR A 191 3.12 8.22 16.11
N PHE A 192 3.94 7.89 17.10
CA PHE A 192 3.67 6.81 18.06
C PHE A 192 2.34 7.02 18.81
N VAL A 193 2.11 8.23 19.34
CA VAL A 193 0.85 8.57 20.04
C VAL A 193 -0.34 8.45 19.11
N GLY A 194 -0.24 8.94 17.87
CA GLY A 194 -1.29 8.80 16.87
C GLY A 194 -1.63 7.34 16.58
N ARG A 195 -0.61 6.49 16.40
CA ARG A 195 -0.79 5.04 16.16
C ARG A 195 -1.43 4.34 17.37
N LEU A 196 -0.96 4.64 18.56
CA LEU A 196 -1.50 4.09 19.81
C LEU A 196 -3.00 4.40 19.95
N ILE A 197 -3.38 5.66 19.82
CA ILE A 197 -4.78 6.09 19.90
C ILE A 197 -5.60 5.46 18.78
N GLY A 198 -5.07 5.41 17.56
CA GLY A 198 -5.74 4.78 16.42
C GLY A 198 -6.07 3.32 16.66
N VAL A 199 -5.16 2.55 17.20
CA VAL A 199 -5.39 1.13 17.54
C VAL A 199 -6.50 0.97 18.58
N PHE A 200 -6.53 1.79 19.63
CA PHE A 200 -7.60 1.74 20.61
C PHE A 200 -8.97 2.09 20.00
N VAL A 201 -9.04 3.08 19.11
CA VAL A 201 -10.27 3.44 18.41
C VAL A 201 -10.73 2.30 17.50
N LEU A 202 -9.83 1.72 16.70
CA LEU A 202 -10.15 0.59 15.82
C LEU A 202 -10.60 -0.63 16.62
N LEU A 203 -9.95 -0.93 17.74
CA LEU A 203 -10.33 -2.02 18.63
C LEU A 203 -11.71 -1.80 19.25
N TYR A 204 -11.98 -0.57 19.70
CA TYR A 204 -13.31 -0.19 20.18
C TYR A 204 -14.38 -0.41 19.11
N MET A 205 -14.12 0.04 17.86
CA MET A 205 -15.03 -0.15 16.74
C MET A 205 -15.25 -1.65 16.43
N LEU A 206 -14.21 -2.46 16.50
CA LEU A 206 -14.31 -3.90 16.27
C LEU A 206 -15.20 -4.58 17.33
N ILE A 207 -15.01 -4.24 18.60
CA ILE A 207 -15.75 -4.86 19.71
C ILE A 207 -17.18 -4.34 19.80
N ARG A 208 -17.38 -3.02 19.71
CA ARG A 208 -18.68 -2.39 19.97
C ARG A 208 -19.57 -2.27 18.74
N VAL A 209 -18.99 -1.98 17.58
CA VAL A 209 -19.75 -1.75 16.35
C VAL A 209 -19.85 -3.03 15.50
N ALA A 210 -18.71 -3.66 15.23
CA ALA A 210 -18.69 -4.95 14.51
C ALA A 210 -19.14 -6.12 15.38
N LYS A 211 -19.24 -5.92 16.71
CA LYS A 211 -19.66 -6.92 17.71
C LYS A 211 -18.82 -8.20 17.70
N VAL A 212 -17.55 -8.07 17.35
CA VAL A 212 -16.59 -9.19 17.41
C VAL A 212 -16.13 -9.34 18.84
N LYS A 213 -16.32 -10.55 19.40
CA LYS A 213 -15.86 -10.86 20.75
C LYS A 213 -14.38 -11.19 20.73
N ILE A 214 -13.57 -10.47 21.48
CA ILE A 214 -12.14 -10.74 21.67
C ILE A 214 -11.95 -11.50 22.98
N TYR A 215 -11.32 -12.67 22.87
CA TYR A 215 -11.02 -13.54 24.02
C TYR A 215 -9.49 -13.58 24.22
N LEU A 216 -9.01 -13.16 25.39
CA LEU A 216 -7.58 -13.19 25.73
C LEU A 216 -6.97 -14.59 25.57
N SER A 217 -7.72 -15.63 25.94
CA SER A 217 -7.27 -17.03 25.80
C SER A 217 -6.99 -17.43 24.36
N LYS A 218 -7.74 -16.89 23.41
CA LYS A 218 -7.53 -17.14 21.98
C LYS A 218 -6.37 -16.34 21.37
N LEU A 219 -6.00 -15.23 22.01
CA LEU A 219 -4.84 -14.44 21.58
C LEU A 219 -3.49 -15.09 21.99
N LEU A 220 -3.49 -16.07 22.89
CA LEU A 220 -2.28 -16.76 23.31
C LEU A 220 -1.90 -17.94 22.39
N VAL A 221 -2.78 -18.33 21.48
CA VAL A 221 -2.59 -19.50 20.63
C VAL A 221 -2.87 -19.15 19.17
N VAL A 222 -1.90 -19.46 18.32
CA VAL A 222 -2.08 -19.35 16.85
C VAL A 222 -2.20 -20.76 16.26
N PRO A 223 -3.42 -21.22 15.92
CA PRO A 223 -3.60 -22.52 15.31
C PRO A 223 -2.90 -22.59 13.94
N PHE A 224 -2.03 -23.57 13.75
CA PHE A 224 -1.23 -23.72 12.54
C PHE A 224 -2.09 -23.82 11.27
N GLY A 225 -3.24 -24.49 11.34
CA GLY A 225 -4.18 -24.60 10.21
C GLY A 225 -4.75 -23.25 9.77
N ILE A 226 -5.01 -22.34 10.72
CA ILE A 226 -5.47 -20.98 10.44
C ILE A 226 -4.33 -20.15 9.86
N LEU A 227 -3.17 -20.20 10.47
CA LEU A 227 -1.99 -19.50 9.98
C LEU A 227 -1.64 -19.93 8.54
N LYS A 228 -1.73 -21.22 8.22
CA LYS A 228 -1.53 -21.74 6.87
C LYS A 228 -2.51 -21.15 5.86
N LYS A 229 -3.80 -20.98 6.23
CA LYS A 229 -4.81 -20.31 5.37
C LYS A 229 -4.45 -18.85 5.12
N ILE A 230 -4.07 -18.11 6.16
CA ILE A 230 -3.67 -16.69 6.06
C ILE A 230 -2.45 -16.56 5.14
N LEU A 231 -1.42 -17.39 5.37
CA LEU A 231 -0.18 -17.37 4.62
C LEU A 231 -0.33 -17.86 3.18
N SER A 232 -1.31 -18.71 2.88
CA SER A 232 -1.56 -19.20 1.51
C SER A 232 -1.97 -18.09 0.54
N VAL A 233 -2.53 -17.00 1.05
CA VAL A 233 -2.83 -15.77 0.29
C VAL A 233 -1.79 -14.71 0.56
N GLY A 234 -1.43 -14.49 1.81
CA GLY A 234 -0.54 -13.42 2.22
C GLY A 234 0.86 -13.53 1.62
N LEU A 235 1.51 -14.69 1.68
CA LEU A 235 2.86 -14.88 1.14
C LEU A 235 2.96 -14.68 -0.38
N PRO A 236 2.09 -15.27 -1.22
CA PRO A 236 2.12 -14.98 -2.65
C PRO A 236 1.87 -13.49 -2.95
N SER A 237 0.97 -12.85 -2.22
CA SER A 237 0.70 -11.42 -2.38
C SER A 237 1.89 -10.54 -1.98
N ALA A 238 2.59 -10.90 -0.90
CA ALA A 238 3.84 -10.24 -0.52
C ALA A 238 4.92 -10.43 -1.58
N GLY A 239 5.05 -11.66 -2.10
CA GLY A 239 6.01 -11.98 -3.18
C GLY A 239 5.77 -11.11 -4.41
N GLU A 240 4.52 -10.95 -4.84
CA GLU A 240 4.18 -10.08 -5.96
C GLU A 240 4.51 -8.61 -5.69
N ASN A 241 4.20 -8.09 -4.49
CA ASN A 241 4.56 -6.73 -4.11
C ASN A 241 6.08 -6.51 -4.07
N LEU A 242 6.83 -7.48 -3.57
CA LEU A 242 8.30 -7.42 -3.56
C LEU A 242 8.88 -7.45 -4.99
N LEU A 243 8.32 -8.28 -5.89
CA LEU A 243 8.70 -8.29 -7.29
C LEU A 243 8.45 -6.92 -7.95
N TRP A 244 7.31 -6.30 -7.65
CA TRP A 244 6.98 -4.97 -8.14
C TRP A 244 7.95 -3.90 -7.61
N MET A 245 8.22 -3.88 -6.30
CA MET A 245 9.19 -2.95 -5.71
C MET A 245 10.58 -3.13 -6.33
N ALA A 246 11.06 -4.37 -6.46
CA ALA A 246 12.36 -4.66 -7.04
C ALA A 246 12.42 -4.31 -8.54
N GLN A 247 11.35 -4.50 -9.30
CA GLN A 247 11.22 -4.04 -10.68
C GLN A 247 11.43 -2.53 -10.79
N TYR A 248 10.76 -1.75 -9.92
CA TYR A 248 10.94 -0.29 -9.89
C TYR A 248 12.34 0.12 -9.51
N MET A 249 12.99 -0.55 -8.57
CA MET A 249 14.39 -0.28 -8.20
C MET A 249 15.35 -0.50 -9.37
N VAL A 250 15.20 -1.60 -10.11
CA VAL A 250 16.02 -1.88 -11.30
C VAL A 250 15.76 -0.86 -12.40
N ALA A 251 14.49 -0.55 -12.68
CA ALA A 251 14.12 0.46 -13.66
C ALA A 251 14.62 1.87 -13.28
N PHE A 252 14.59 2.21 -11.99
CA PHE A 252 15.18 3.44 -11.48
C PHE A 252 16.69 3.49 -11.75
N GLY A 253 17.42 2.38 -11.61
CA GLY A 253 18.82 2.27 -11.99
C GLY A 253 19.05 2.53 -13.49
N PHE A 254 18.18 2.02 -14.37
CA PHE A 254 18.26 2.33 -15.81
C PHE A 254 18.08 3.82 -16.07
N ILE A 255 17.10 4.45 -15.43
CA ILE A 255 16.80 5.88 -15.61
C ILE A 255 17.91 6.76 -15.01
N ALA A 256 18.50 6.36 -13.88
CA ALA A 256 19.63 7.07 -13.29
C ALA A 256 20.84 7.11 -14.22
N SER A 257 21.08 6.05 -14.99
CA SER A 257 22.14 6.00 -16.01
C SER A 257 21.92 6.94 -17.20
N MET A 258 20.69 7.44 -17.39
CA MET A 258 20.34 8.39 -18.46
C MET A 258 20.63 9.86 -18.08
N GLY A 259 21.03 10.13 -16.84
CA GLY A 259 21.39 11.45 -16.35
C GLY A 259 20.36 12.11 -15.43
N GLU A 260 20.76 13.25 -14.88
CA GLU A 260 20.04 13.98 -13.84
C GLU A 260 18.62 14.43 -14.28
N ALA A 261 18.48 14.90 -15.51
CA ALA A 261 17.20 15.35 -16.05
C ALA A 261 16.15 14.22 -16.07
N SER A 262 16.55 13.04 -16.56
CA SER A 262 15.68 11.85 -16.58
C SER A 262 15.31 11.40 -15.18
N LEU A 263 16.24 11.44 -14.24
CA LEU A 263 16.02 11.07 -12.85
C LEU A 263 15.04 12.03 -12.15
N SER A 264 15.18 13.33 -12.40
CA SER A 264 14.26 14.35 -11.88
C SER A 264 12.83 14.16 -12.41
N VAL A 265 12.70 13.92 -13.72
CA VAL A 265 11.42 13.62 -14.34
C VAL A 265 10.81 12.35 -13.78
N GLN A 266 11.61 11.29 -13.61
CA GLN A 266 11.16 10.03 -13.01
C GLN A 266 10.55 10.25 -11.62
N THR A 267 11.22 11.01 -10.77
CA THR A 267 10.77 11.26 -9.40
C THR A 267 9.42 11.99 -9.38
N ILE A 268 9.27 13.01 -10.22
CA ILE A 268 8.03 13.79 -10.32
C ILE A 268 6.92 12.95 -10.95
N TYR A 269 7.21 12.30 -12.05
CA TYR A 269 6.24 11.49 -12.78
C TYR A 269 5.71 10.33 -11.93
N PHE A 270 6.56 9.66 -11.18
CA PHE A 270 6.18 8.58 -10.27
C PHE A 270 5.15 9.04 -9.24
N GLN A 271 5.31 10.23 -8.65
CA GLN A 271 4.35 10.79 -7.69
C GLN A 271 3.00 11.10 -8.34
N ILE A 272 3.00 11.63 -9.58
CA ILE A 272 1.76 11.88 -10.34
C ILE A 272 1.02 10.58 -10.61
N THR A 273 1.74 9.54 -11.08
CA THR A 273 1.14 8.24 -11.37
C THR A 273 0.61 7.55 -10.11
N LEU A 274 1.27 7.71 -8.95
CA LEU A 274 0.75 7.19 -7.67
C LEU A 274 -0.59 7.81 -7.28
N LEU A 275 -0.77 9.12 -7.48
CA LEU A 275 -2.04 9.80 -7.21
C LEU A 275 -3.17 9.26 -8.10
N ILE A 276 -2.89 9.05 -9.37
CA ILE A 276 -3.88 8.48 -10.31
C ILE A 276 -4.21 7.03 -9.92
N LEU A 277 -3.20 6.25 -9.55
CA LEU A 277 -3.33 4.86 -9.12
C LEU A 277 -4.29 4.70 -7.93
N LEU A 278 -4.36 5.67 -7.00
CA LEU A 278 -5.26 5.61 -5.84
C LEU A 278 -6.73 5.36 -6.24
N CYS A 279 -7.17 5.88 -7.38
CA CYS A 279 -8.52 5.68 -7.90
C CYS A 279 -8.79 4.20 -8.19
N GLY A 280 -7.90 3.57 -8.97
CA GLY A 280 -8.00 2.13 -9.30
C GLY A 280 -7.80 1.24 -8.08
N ALA A 281 -6.84 1.59 -7.21
CA ALA A 281 -6.52 0.84 -6.00
C ALA A 281 -7.70 0.81 -5.01
N SER A 282 -8.39 1.92 -4.79
CA SER A 282 -9.54 1.97 -3.88
C SER A 282 -10.70 1.10 -4.36
N ILE A 283 -10.97 1.10 -5.67
CA ILE A 283 -12.00 0.24 -6.27
C ILE A 283 -11.59 -1.23 -6.18
N SER A 284 -10.33 -1.51 -6.40
CA SER A 284 -9.76 -2.87 -6.33
C SER A 284 -9.90 -3.46 -4.93
N VAL A 285 -9.54 -2.71 -3.88
CA VAL A 285 -9.68 -3.14 -2.48
C VAL A 285 -11.14 -3.32 -2.09
N ALA A 286 -12.03 -2.42 -2.51
CA ALA A 286 -13.47 -2.56 -2.27
C ALA A 286 -14.04 -3.82 -2.95
N ASN A 287 -13.61 -4.08 -4.19
CA ASN A 287 -14.01 -5.28 -4.93
C ASN A 287 -13.48 -6.57 -4.28
N GLU A 288 -12.25 -6.55 -3.76
CA GLU A 288 -11.65 -7.67 -3.02
C GLU A 288 -12.52 -8.10 -1.84
N VAL A 289 -12.99 -7.14 -1.03
CA VAL A 289 -13.89 -7.41 0.09
C VAL A 289 -15.20 -8.05 -0.38
N ILE A 290 -15.82 -7.48 -1.42
CA ILE A 290 -17.09 -7.98 -1.95
C ILE A 290 -16.94 -9.38 -2.53
N VAL A 291 -15.91 -9.60 -3.36
CA VAL A 291 -15.61 -10.90 -3.97
C VAL A 291 -15.31 -11.95 -2.90
N GLY A 292 -14.54 -11.60 -1.86
CA GLY A 292 -14.27 -12.50 -0.74
C GLY A 292 -15.55 -13.02 -0.09
N HIS A 293 -16.51 -12.14 0.20
CA HIS A 293 -17.81 -12.52 0.74
C HIS A 293 -18.61 -13.41 -0.21
N LEU A 294 -18.67 -13.06 -1.49
CA LEU A 294 -19.41 -13.83 -2.50
C LEU A 294 -18.83 -15.22 -2.73
N VAL A 295 -17.50 -15.32 -2.78
CA VAL A 295 -16.79 -16.60 -2.89
C VAL A 295 -17.05 -17.45 -1.64
N GLY A 296 -17.00 -16.86 -0.46
CA GLY A 296 -17.36 -17.53 0.79
C GLY A 296 -18.78 -18.06 0.79
N ALA A 297 -19.74 -17.30 0.27
CA ALA A 297 -21.14 -17.69 0.11
C ALA A 297 -21.39 -18.70 -1.03
N SER A 298 -20.37 -19.08 -1.81
CA SER A 298 -20.49 -19.88 -3.04
C SER A 298 -21.28 -19.19 -4.17
N GLU A 299 -21.43 -17.87 -4.10
CA GLU A 299 -22.09 -17.05 -5.13
C GLU A 299 -21.12 -16.68 -6.26
N PHE A 300 -20.54 -17.70 -6.90
CA PHE A 300 -19.45 -17.53 -7.87
C PHE A 300 -19.85 -16.72 -9.11
N ASN A 301 -21.09 -16.86 -9.60
CA ASN A 301 -21.56 -16.10 -10.76
C ASN A 301 -21.70 -14.61 -10.44
N GLU A 302 -22.15 -14.28 -9.23
CA GLU A 302 -22.23 -12.88 -8.78
C GLU A 302 -20.83 -12.31 -8.59
N ALA A 303 -19.88 -13.05 -7.98
CA ALA A 303 -18.49 -12.65 -7.85
C ALA A 303 -17.86 -12.36 -9.22
N TYR A 304 -18.12 -13.23 -10.21
CA TYR A 304 -17.64 -13.05 -11.58
C TYR A 304 -18.17 -11.74 -12.20
N THR A 305 -19.47 -11.52 -12.13
CA THR A 305 -20.11 -10.34 -12.71
C THR A 305 -19.72 -9.04 -11.99
N ARG A 306 -19.63 -9.07 -10.67
CA ARG A 306 -19.24 -7.92 -9.83
C ARG A 306 -17.81 -7.47 -10.15
N THR A 307 -16.89 -8.41 -10.35
CA THR A 307 -15.52 -8.06 -10.71
C THR A 307 -15.44 -7.30 -12.03
N PHE A 308 -16.20 -7.72 -13.06
CA PHE A 308 -16.22 -6.97 -14.33
C PHE A 308 -16.92 -5.62 -14.20
N LYS A 309 -17.96 -5.49 -13.39
CA LYS A 309 -18.58 -4.18 -13.10
C LYS A 309 -17.59 -3.26 -12.38
N ALA A 310 -16.86 -3.77 -11.39
CA ALA A 310 -15.82 -3.02 -10.70
C ALA A 310 -14.68 -2.62 -11.65
N LEU A 311 -14.28 -3.52 -12.55
CA LEU A 311 -13.26 -3.26 -13.55
C LEU A 311 -13.65 -2.10 -14.48
N TRP A 312 -14.85 -2.13 -15.05
CA TRP A 312 -15.31 -1.05 -15.93
C TRP A 312 -15.47 0.27 -15.20
N LEU A 313 -15.99 0.25 -13.97
CA LEU A 313 -16.07 1.43 -13.11
C LEU A 313 -14.66 1.99 -12.84
N GLY A 314 -13.72 1.12 -12.49
CA GLY A 314 -12.34 1.50 -12.20
C GLY A 314 -11.65 2.12 -13.39
N ILE A 315 -11.71 1.48 -14.56
CA ILE A 315 -11.13 2.00 -15.81
C ILE A 315 -11.77 3.34 -16.17
N SER A 316 -13.10 3.47 -16.09
CA SER A 316 -13.79 4.72 -16.42
C SER A 316 -13.35 5.88 -15.52
N ILE A 317 -13.29 5.67 -14.19
CA ILE A 317 -12.86 6.71 -13.25
C ILE A 317 -11.38 7.04 -13.48
N THR A 318 -10.53 6.05 -13.63
CA THR A 318 -9.09 6.27 -13.88
C THR A 318 -8.87 7.03 -15.19
N LEU A 319 -9.59 6.69 -16.25
CA LEU A 319 -9.51 7.41 -17.53
C LEU A 319 -9.95 8.86 -17.40
N VAL A 320 -11.02 9.14 -16.67
CA VAL A 320 -11.44 10.54 -16.42
C VAL A 320 -10.33 11.31 -15.71
N VAL A 321 -9.75 10.73 -14.66
CA VAL A 321 -8.69 11.39 -13.88
C VAL A 321 -7.43 11.60 -14.71
N VAL A 322 -6.99 10.60 -15.45
CA VAL A 322 -5.78 10.73 -16.28
C VAL A 322 -5.97 11.68 -17.45
N LEU A 323 -7.17 11.75 -18.03
CA LEU A 323 -7.49 12.71 -19.09
C LEU A 323 -7.52 14.14 -18.54
N ILE A 324 -8.02 14.37 -17.33
CA ILE A 324 -7.92 15.65 -16.65
C ILE A 324 -6.44 16.03 -16.41
N ALA A 325 -5.63 15.09 -15.91
CA ALA A 325 -4.19 15.33 -15.72
C ALA A 325 -3.50 15.64 -17.05
N TYR A 326 -3.84 14.94 -18.13
CA TYR A 326 -3.34 15.20 -19.47
C TYR A 326 -3.76 16.59 -19.98
N ALA A 327 -5.01 16.99 -19.81
CA ALA A 327 -5.50 18.31 -20.19
C ALA A 327 -4.80 19.43 -19.41
N LEU A 328 -4.49 19.18 -18.15
CA LEU A 328 -3.82 20.13 -17.25
C LEU A 328 -2.28 20.01 -17.25
N LYS A 329 -1.68 19.18 -18.10
CA LYS A 329 -0.24 18.89 -18.10
C LYS A 329 0.67 20.12 -18.08
N TYR A 330 0.34 21.15 -18.87
CA TYR A 330 1.12 22.39 -18.90
C TYR A 330 1.01 23.15 -17.57
N LYS A 331 -0.19 23.25 -17.00
CA LYS A 331 -0.41 23.90 -15.70
C LYS A 331 0.30 23.14 -14.57
N ILE A 332 0.32 21.81 -14.62
CA ILE A 332 1.04 20.97 -13.64
C ILE A 332 2.55 21.26 -13.76
N MET A 333 3.09 21.25 -14.98
CA MET A 333 4.51 21.53 -15.19
C MET A 333 4.89 22.98 -14.81
N ASP A 334 4.00 23.96 -15.01
CA ASP A 334 4.19 25.35 -14.57
C ASP A 334 4.20 25.43 -13.03
N ALA A 335 3.24 24.79 -12.38
CA ALA A 335 3.18 24.75 -10.91
C ALA A 335 4.41 24.09 -10.26
N LEU A 336 5.03 23.15 -10.96
CA LEU A 336 6.25 22.49 -10.53
C LEU A 336 7.53 23.22 -10.97
N ASN A 337 7.41 24.36 -11.65
CA ASN A 337 8.51 25.19 -12.16
C ASN A 337 9.49 24.38 -13.03
N LEU A 338 8.99 23.48 -13.88
CA LEU A 338 9.84 22.67 -14.75
C LEU A 338 10.38 23.52 -15.90
N ASP A 339 11.69 23.42 -16.16
CA ASP A 339 12.33 24.02 -17.31
C ASP A 339 11.96 23.33 -18.63
N GLU A 340 12.31 23.92 -19.78
CA GLU A 340 11.98 23.36 -21.10
C GLU A 340 12.58 21.99 -21.35
N GLY A 341 13.76 21.70 -20.80
CA GLY A 341 14.42 20.41 -20.95
C GLY A 341 13.62 19.28 -20.29
N LEU A 342 13.21 19.51 -19.03
CA LEU A 342 12.39 18.56 -18.25
C LEU A 342 11.00 18.39 -18.86
N ARG A 343 10.39 19.49 -19.37
CA ARG A 343 9.07 19.46 -20.03
C ARG A 343 9.08 18.56 -21.27
N LYS A 344 10.12 18.64 -22.09
CA LYS A 344 10.27 17.78 -23.31
C LYS A 344 10.32 16.30 -22.95
N ILE A 345 10.94 15.93 -21.84
CA ILE A 345 11.00 14.55 -21.36
C ILE A 345 9.64 14.12 -20.75
N MET A 346 8.97 15.03 -20.03
CA MET A 346 7.72 14.75 -19.33
C MET A 346 6.50 14.60 -20.26
N LEU A 347 6.41 15.38 -21.34
CA LEU A 347 5.24 15.43 -22.22
C LEU A 347 4.85 14.06 -22.81
N PRO A 348 5.77 13.25 -23.36
CA PRO A 348 5.42 11.91 -23.86
C PRO A 348 4.89 10.99 -22.75
N LEU A 349 5.35 11.16 -21.50
CA LEU A 349 4.91 10.37 -20.36
C LEU A 349 3.45 10.65 -20.00
N PHE A 350 2.99 11.91 -20.07
CA PHE A 350 1.57 12.23 -19.91
C PHE A 350 0.68 11.53 -20.95
N THR A 351 1.14 11.43 -22.18
CA THR A 351 0.42 10.72 -23.23
C THR A 351 0.38 9.20 -22.96
N LEU A 352 1.51 8.62 -22.58
CA LEU A 352 1.61 7.22 -22.22
C LEU A 352 0.73 6.88 -21.00
N SER A 353 0.60 7.80 -20.04
CA SER A 353 -0.20 7.60 -18.84
C SER A 353 -1.66 7.22 -19.12
N ILE A 354 -2.22 7.70 -20.22
CA ILE A 354 -3.61 7.37 -20.62
C ILE A 354 -3.76 5.85 -20.80
N VAL A 355 -2.80 5.22 -21.46
CA VAL A 355 -2.80 3.78 -21.70
C VAL A 355 -2.29 3.02 -20.48
N LEU A 356 -1.25 3.52 -19.84
CA LEU A 356 -0.63 2.90 -18.66
C LEU A 356 -1.60 2.77 -17.49
N GLU A 357 -2.27 3.86 -17.11
CA GLU A 357 -3.11 3.85 -15.91
C GLU A 357 -4.40 3.04 -16.11
N ALA A 358 -4.93 3.00 -17.32
CA ALA A 358 -5.99 2.07 -17.69
C ALA A 358 -5.54 0.61 -17.53
N GLY A 359 -4.33 0.27 -17.99
CA GLY A 359 -3.73 -1.06 -17.84
C GLY A 359 -3.46 -1.43 -16.40
N ARG A 360 -2.97 -0.48 -15.59
CA ARG A 360 -2.76 -0.68 -14.14
C ARG A 360 -4.07 -0.99 -13.42
N THR A 361 -5.10 -0.19 -13.66
CA THR A 361 -6.42 -0.41 -13.06
C THR A 361 -6.99 -1.75 -13.51
N PHE A 362 -6.83 -2.09 -14.80
CA PHE A 362 -7.23 -3.37 -15.36
C PHE A 362 -6.57 -4.52 -14.61
N ASN A 363 -5.26 -4.49 -14.45
CA ASN A 363 -4.51 -5.53 -13.77
C ASN A 363 -4.85 -5.64 -12.29
N ILE A 364 -4.82 -4.53 -11.53
CA ILE A 364 -4.96 -4.56 -10.07
C ILE A 364 -6.36 -5.03 -9.62
N VAL A 365 -7.43 -4.68 -10.36
CA VAL A 365 -8.79 -5.12 -10.04
C VAL A 365 -8.93 -6.63 -10.19
N ILE A 366 -8.37 -7.21 -11.25
CA ILE A 366 -8.44 -8.66 -11.48
C ILE A 366 -7.52 -9.42 -10.52
N VAL A 367 -6.31 -8.91 -10.28
CA VAL A 367 -5.37 -9.50 -9.30
C VAL A 367 -6.01 -9.61 -7.93
N ASN A 368 -6.62 -8.53 -7.43
CA ASN A 368 -7.26 -8.55 -6.11
C ASN A 368 -8.51 -9.44 -6.07
N ALA A 369 -9.24 -9.58 -7.17
CA ALA A 369 -10.33 -10.55 -7.26
C ALA A 369 -9.81 -12.00 -7.18
N LEU A 370 -8.70 -12.33 -7.85
CA LEU A 370 -8.04 -13.64 -7.72
C LEU A 370 -7.54 -13.89 -6.30
N ARG A 371 -6.93 -12.89 -5.66
CA ARG A 371 -6.50 -12.98 -4.24
C ARG A 371 -7.70 -13.23 -3.33
N ALA A 372 -8.79 -12.50 -3.52
CA ALA A 372 -10.02 -12.65 -2.74
C ALA A 372 -10.66 -14.04 -2.88
N SER A 373 -10.46 -14.70 -4.02
CA SER A 373 -10.92 -16.08 -4.22
C SER A 373 -9.98 -17.14 -3.60
N GLY A 374 -8.77 -16.75 -3.17
CA GLY A 374 -7.73 -17.65 -2.67
C GLY A 374 -6.68 -18.03 -3.72
N ASP A 375 -6.82 -17.58 -4.97
CA ASP A 375 -5.89 -17.89 -6.06
C ASP A 375 -4.77 -16.83 -6.19
N ALA A 376 -4.06 -16.58 -5.09
CA ALA A 376 -2.99 -15.58 -5.04
C ALA A 376 -1.68 -16.03 -5.73
N LYS A 377 -1.49 -17.33 -5.93
CA LYS A 377 -0.27 -17.86 -6.57
C LYS A 377 -0.20 -17.54 -8.06
N PHE A 378 -1.33 -17.47 -8.75
CA PHE A 378 -1.35 -17.17 -10.17
C PHE A 378 -0.90 -15.73 -10.48
N PRO A 379 -1.39 -14.68 -9.79
CA PRO A 379 -0.85 -13.33 -9.91
C PRO A 379 0.66 -13.22 -9.61
N LEU A 380 1.16 -13.94 -8.61
CA LEU A 380 2.60 -14.00 -8.34
C LEU A 380 3.39 -14.55 -9.54
N ALA A 381 2.92 -15.66 -10.12
CA ALA A 381 3.58 -16.27 -11.27
C ALA A 381 3.57 -15.34 -12.50
N THR A 382 2.43 -14.70 -12.80
CA THR A 382 2.33 -13.72 -13.89
C THR A 382 3.20 -12.49 -13.62
N GLY A 383 3.29 -12.05 -12.36
CA GLY A 383 4.19 -10.99 -11.93
C GLY A 383 5.65 -11.33 -12.23
N LEU A 384 6.11 -12.53 -11.86
CA LEU A 384 7.48 -12.96 -12.15
C LEU A 384 7.76 -12.98 -13.67
N ILE A 385 6.84 -13.51 -14.46
CA ILE A 385 7.03 -13.63 -15.92
C ILE A 385 7.03 -12.25 -16.58
N PHE A 386 6.03 -11.41 -16.33
CA PHE A 386 5.86 -10.16 -17.07
C PHE A 386 6.67 -8.99 -16.52
N MET A 387 6.80 -8.86 -15.19
CA MET A 387 7.64 -7.79 -14.63
C MET A 387 9.11 -7.99 -14.95
N TRP A 388 9.61 -9.21 -14.76
CA TRP A 388 11.03 -9.54 -14.87
C TRP A 388 11.43 -10.11 -16.22
N GLY A 389 10.59 -10.94 -16.82
CA GLY A 389 10.86 -11.54 -18.12
C GLY A 389 10.53 -10.64 -19.32
N LEU A 390 9.64 -9.67 -19.17
CA LEU A 390 9.23 -8.79 -20.28
C LEU A 390 9.52 -7.32 -19.98
N SER A 391 8.97 -6.76 -18.90
CA SER A 391 9.00 -5.31 -18.65
C SER A 391 10.42 -4.76 -18.55
N LEU A 392 11.26 -5.37 -17.71
CA LEU A 392 12.64 -4.91 -17.53
C LEU A 392 13.49 -5.10 -18.79
N PRO A 393 13.50 -6.26 -19.48
CA PRO A 393 14.23 -6.41 -20.73
C PRO A 393 13.74 -5.45 -21.84
N LEU A 394 12.42 -5.30 -21.99
CA LEU A 394 11.84 -4.40 -22.96
C LEU A 394 12.16 -2.94 -22.63
N GLY A 395 12.03 -2.55 -21.34
CA GLY A 395 12.35 -1.20 -20.88
C GLY A 395 13.83 -0.86 -21.08
N TYR A 396 14.74 -1.81 -20.81
CA TYR A 396 16.17 -1.65 -21.10
C TYR A 396 16.42 -1.50 -22.60
N PHE A 397 15.84 -2.37 -23.40
CA PHE A 397 16.03 -2.35 -24.86
C PHE A 397 15.51 -1.04 -25.48
N LEU A 398 14.29 -0.62 -25.15
CA LEU A 398 13.73 0.61 -25.70
C LEU A 398 14.40 1.87 -25.09
N GLY A 399 14.59 1.88 -23.78
CA GLY A 399 15.08 3.05 -23.08
C GLY A 399 16.57 3.31 -23.28
N ILE A 400 17.40 2.29 -23.17
CA ILE A 400 18.85 2.40 -23.21
C ILE A 400 19.39 2.03 -24.59
N HIS A 401 19.10 0.84 -25.09
CA HIS A 401 19.69 0.35 -26.34
C HIS A 401 19.21 1.14 -27.57
N LEU A 402 17.91 1.42 -27.68
CA LEU A 402 17.37 2.27 -28.75
C LEU A 402 17.45 3.77 -28.44
N GLY A 403 17.82 4.14 -27.22
CA GLY A 403 18.01 5.53 -26.82
C GLY A 403 16.71 6.34 -26.70
N TRP A 404 15.56 5.68 -26.49
CA TRP A 404 14.29 6.39 -26.30
C TRP A 404 14.19 7.05 -24.91
N GLY A 405 15.13 6.77 -24.02
CA GLY A 405 15.17 7.35 -22.69
C GLY A 405 14.06 6.82 -21.78
N ILE A 406 13.63 7.66 -20.86
CA ILE A 406 12.64 7.29 -19.82
C ILE A 406 11.33 6.75 -20.38
N ILE A 407 10.85 7.27 -21.52
CA ILE A 407 9.61 6.79 -22.17
C ILE A 407 9.71 5.31 -22.55
N GLY A 408 10.89 4.86 -23.01
CA GLY A 408 11.13 3.46 -23.36
C GLY A 408 10.98 2.53 -22.15
N VAL A 409 11.48 2.94 -20.99
CA VAL A 409 11.34 2.19 -19.73
C VAL A 409 9.86 2.09 -19.33
N TRP A 410 9.13 3.19 -19.41
CA TRP A 410 7.71 3.22 -19.04
C TRP A 410 6.81 2.48 -20.04
N ILE A 411 7.19 2.37 -21.31
CA ILE A 411 6.53 1.46 -22.27
C ILE A 411 6.68 0.01 -21.80
N GLY A 412 7.83 -0.39 -21.25
CA GLY A 412 8.01 -1.69 -20.63
C GLY A 412 7.02 -1.93 -19.49
N PHE A 413 6.82 -0.96 -18.59
CA PHE A 413 5.79 -1.04 -17.54
C PHE A 413 4.37 -1.12 -18.12
N CYS A 414 4.07 -0.34 -19.15
CA CYS A 414 2.78 -0.35 -19.79
C CYS A 414 2.46 -1.74 -20.40
N ALA A 415 3.42 -2.35 -21.10
CA ALA A 415 3.29 -3.69 -21.65
C ALA A 415 3.05 -4.74 -20.56
N ASP A 416 3.79 -4.67 -19.47
CA ASP A 416 3.61 -5.54 -18.31
C ASP A 416 2.18 -5.46 -17.74
N GLU A 417 1.70 -4.26 -17.42
CA GLU A 417 0.40 -4.07 -16.80
C GLU A 417 -0.75 -4.62 -17.66
N TRP A 418 -0.70 -4.39 -18.97
CA TRP A 418 -1.71 -4.90 -19.90
C TRP A 418 -1.63 -6.43 -20.04
N LEU A 419 -0.46 -6.99 -20.22
CA LEU A 419 -0.30 -8.43 -20.44
C LEU A 419 -0.56 -9.22 -19.16
N ARG A 420 -0.15 -8.73 -18.00
CA ARG A 420 -0.57 -9.30 -16.70
C ARG A 420 -2.08 -9.23 -16.53
N GLY A 421 -2.68 -8.08 -16.83
CA GLY A 421 -4.13 -7.91 -16.79
C GLY A 421 -4.86 -8.91 -17.68
N LEU A 422 -4.39 -9.13 -18.89
CA LEU A 422 -4.94 -10.12 -19.83
C LEU A 422 -4.76 -11.55 -19.32
N ALA A 423 -3.58 -11.93 -18.83
CA ALA A 423 -3.30 -13.25 -18.30
C ALA A 423 -4.15 -13.54 -17.04
N ASN A 424 -4.25 -12.59 -16.13
CA ASN A 424 -5.08 -12.69 -14.93
C ASN A 424 -6.58 -12.75 -15.29
N THR A 425 -7.02 -12.01 -16.31
CA THR A 425 -8.40 -12.07 -16.82
C THR A 425 -8.71 -13.42 -17.45
N TRP A 426 -7.77 -13.98 -18.21
CA TRP A 426 -7.91 -15.34 -18.72
C TRP A 426 -8.09 -16.34 -17.58
N ARG A 427 -7.29 -16.23 -16.51
CA ARG A 427 -7.44 -17.05 -15.30
C ARG A 427 -8.82 -16.86 -14.66
N TRP A 428 -9.29 -15.60 -14.54
CA TRP A 428 -10.61 -15.28 -13.99
C TRP A 428 -11.73 -15.87 -14.83
N ARG A 429 -11.66 -15.73 -16.16
CA ARG A 429 -12.64 -16.30 -17.09
C ARG A 429 -12.67 -17.82 -17.09
N SER A 430 -11.53 -18.46 -16.87
CA SER A 430 -11.46 -19.94 -16.81
C SER A 430 -12.19 -20.54 -15.62
N LYS A 431 -12.61 -19.70 -14.65
CA LYS A 431 -13.30 -20.10 -13.41
C LYS A 431 -12.54 -21.07 -12.51
N LYS A 432 -11.26 -21.36 -12.81
CA LYS A 432 -10.39 -22.25 -11.99
C LYS A 432 -10.13 -21.71 -10.58
N TRP A 433 -10.32 -20.40 -10.36
CA TRP A 433 -10.25 -19.76 -9.05
C TRP A 433 -11.35 -20.22 -8.09
N GLN A 434 -12.47 -20.76 -8.59
CA GLN A 434 -13.57 -21.27 -7.77
C GLN A 434 -13.15 -22.46 -6.89
N GLU A 435 -12.17 -23.25 -7.37
CA GLU A 435 -11.59 -24.39 -6.65
C GLU A 435 -10.59 -23.95 -5.56
N LYS A 436 -10.24 -22.66 -5.47
CA LYS A 436 -9.25 -22.11 -4.55
C LYS A 436 -9.87 -21.53 -3.27
N ARG A 437 -11.17 -21.65 -3.11
CA ARG A 437 -11.90 -21.21 -1.91
C ARG A 437 -11.24 -21.77 -0.64
N LEU A 438 -11.14 -20.95 0.40
CA LEU A 438 -10.40 -21.26 1.64
C LEU A 438 -11.28 -21.77 2.79
N VAL A 439 -12.60 -21.66 2.67
CA VAL A 439 -13.61 -21.98 3.70
C VAL A 439 -14.66 -22.94 3.19
#